data_f90cbd122f13bff5cdba2410cc341984
#
_entry.id   f90cbd122f13bff5cdba2410cc341984
#
_cell.length_a   1.000
_cell.length_b   1.000
_cell.length_c   1.000
_cell.angle_alpha   90.00
_cell.angle_beta   90.00
_cell.angle_gamma   90.00
#
_symmetry.space_group_name_H-M   'P 1'
#
loop_
_entity.id
_entity.type
_entity.pdbx_description
1 polymer ?
#
loop_
_entity_poly.entity_id
_entity_poly.type
_entity_poly.pdbx_seq_one_letter_code
_entity_poly.pdbx_strand_id
1 'polypeptide(L)'
;HDLSLPFDKTKAQAYLKKAQDELGTKKISLNLNLADTDAYRSLSVYLKERIESVLPDVTININRMPLNAEISAFNARNFQAGTLSWSTDYNDPIDFLDMAYSDGAINFTKWQHPDYDQLIQQINQQGDATTTRFKLEKDAAKLNNDLNGVTPLYQMANVHLLQSHVRGLTYPVIGYQNYKYAK
;
A
#
# COMPACT_ATOMS: atom_id res chain seq x y z
N HIS A 1 7.02 15.82 -6.31
CA HIS A 1 8.00 14.90 -6.90
C HIS A 1 7.42 13.51 -6.85
N ASP A 2 7.42 12.81 -8.00
CA ASP A 2 7.00 11.43 -8.11
C ASP A 2 8.04 10.54 -7.40
N LEU A 3 7.57 9.74 -6.43
CA LEU A 3 8.37 8.75 -5.72
C LEU A 3 8.10 7.33 -6.24
N SER A 4 7.30 7.19 -7.31
CA SER A 4 7.02 5.88 -7.90
C SER A 4 8.30 5.23 -8.42
N LEU A 5 8.40 3.92 -8.23
CA LEU A 5 9.49 3.15 -8.82
C LEU A 5 9.12 2.81 -10.28
N PRO A 6 9.98 3.10 -11.25
CA PRO A 6 9.74 2.69 -12.62
C PRO A 6 9.72 1.16 -12.71
N PHE A 7 8.85 0.64 -13.58
CA PHE A 7 8.83 -0.79 -13.85
C PHE A 7 10.15 -1.23 -14.50
N ASP A 8 10.84 -2.19 -13.89
CA ASP A 8 12.11 -2.76 -14.38
C ASP A 8 12.05 -4.29 -14.35
N LYS A 9 11.79 -4.87 -15.52
CA LYS A 9 11.72 -6.32 -15.70
C LYS A 9 13.05 -7.01 -15.37
N THR A 10 14.16 -6.43 -15.78
CA THR A 10 15.50 -7.02 -15.58
C THR A 10 15.84 -7.08 -14.09
N LYS A 11 15.56 -6.00 -13.38
CA LYS A 11 15.76 -5.92 -11.94
C LYS A 11 14.85 -6.90 -11.20
N ALA A 12 13.58 -7.01 -11.60
CA ALA A 12 12.64 -7.96 -11.00
C ALA A 12 13.12 -9.42 -11.18
N GLN A 13 13.59 -9.78 -12.36
CA GLN A 13 14.14 -11.11 -12.63
C GLN A 13 15.44 -11.38 -11.85
N ALA A 14 16.28 -10.37 -11.67
CA ALA A 14 17.50 -10.50 -10.86
C ALA A 14 17.17 -10.75 -9.38
N TYR A 15 16.15 -10.08 -8.83
CA TYR A 15 15.66 -10.36 -7.47
C TYR A 15 15.03 -11.74 -7.34
N LEU A 16 14.26 -12.18 -8.35
CA LEU A 16 13.72 -13.54 -8.36
C LEU A 16 14.86 -14.57 -8.28
N LYS A 17 15.91 -14.40 -9.08
CA LYS A 17 17.06 -15.29 -9.05
C LYS A 17 17.72 -15.37 -7.68
N LYS A 18 17.92 -14.23 -7.01
CA LYS A 18 18.43 -14.21 -5.63
C LYS A 18 17.51 -14.97 -4.67
N ALA A 19 16.21 -14.72 -4.72
CA ALA A 19 15.23 -15.43 -3.89
C ALA A 19 15.25 -16.94 -4.14
N GLN A 20 15.36 -17.38 -5.39
CA GLN A 20 15.47 -18.79 -5.74
C GLN A 20 16.73 -19.44 -5.16
N ASP A 21 17.86 -18.72 -5.21
CA ASP A 21 19.14 -19.20 -4.66
C ASP A 21 19.09 -19.29 -3.13
N GLU A 22 18.51 -18.28 -2.46
CA GLU A 22 18.34 -18.25 -1.00
C GLU A 22 17.38 -19.34 -0.49
N LEU A 23 16.29 -19.58 -1.22
CA LEU A 23 15.27 -20.56 -0.85
C LEU A 23 15.60 -21.99 -1.32
N GLY A 24 16.63 -22.17 -2.14
CA GLY A 24 17.01 -23.47 -2.72
C GLY A 24 15.95 -24.06 -3.64
N THR A 25 15.11 -23.23 -4.28
CA THR A 25 14.02 -23.67 -5.17
C THR A 25 13.98 -22.87 -6.45
N LYS A 26 13.60 -23.51 -7.55
CA LYS A 26 13.43 -22.83 -8.84
C LYS A 26 12.02 -22.24 -9.00
N LYS A 27 11.02 -22.79 -8.33
CA LYS A 27 9.63 -22.34 -8.44
C LYS A 27 9.14 -21.78 -7.11
N ILE A 28 8.52 -20.63 -7.16
CA ILE A 28 7.96 -19.94 -6.00
C ILE A 28 6.44 -19.84 -6.20
N SER A 29 5.69 -20.32 -5.21
CA SER A 29 4.24 -20.20 -5.18
C SER A 29 3.84 -19.30 -4.01
N LEU A 30 3.06 -18.25 -4.30
CA LEU A 30 2.59 -17.27 -3.31
C LEU A 30 1.07 -17.24 -3.27
N ASN A 31 0.51 -17.24 -2.08
CA ASN A 31 -0.90 -16.98 -1.85
C ASN A 31 -1.10 -15.47 -1.65
N LEU A 32 -1.90 -14.87 -2.52
CA LEU A 32 -2.29 -13.46 -2.44
C LEU A 32 -3.68 -13.35 -1.83
N ASN A 33 -3.75 -12.88 -0.59
CA ASN A 33 -4.99 -12.61 0.13
C ASN A 33 -5.56 -11.26 -0.28
N LEU A 34 -6.88 -11.19 -0.46
CA LEU A 34 -7.60 -9.96 -0.78
C LEU A 34 -9.09 -10.08 -0.46
N ALA A 35 -9.73 -8.95 -0.18
CA ALA A 35 -11.17 -8.90 0.04
C ALA A 35 -11.95 -9.26 -1.24
N ASP A 36 -13.07 -9.97 -1.10
CA ASP A 36 -13.91 -10.35 -2.25
C ASP A 36 -14.86 -9.21 -2.65
N THR A 37 -14.29 -8.19 -3.29
CA THR A 37 -15.00 -7.07 -3.92
C THR A 37 -14.71 -7.01 -5.41
N ASP A 38 -15.56 -6.35 -6.19
CA ASP A 38 -15.37 -6.26 -7.64
C ASP A 38 -14.05 -5.56 -8.02
N ALA A 39 -13.67 -4.51 -7.28
CA ALA A 39 -12.40 -3.81 -7.47
C ALA A 39 -11.21 -4.76 -7.26
N TYR A 40 -11.22 -5.52 -6.17
CA TYR A 40 -10.13 -6.45 -5.88
C TYR A 40 -10.14 -7.69 -6.77
N ARG A 41 -11.31 -8.12 -7.28
CA ARG A 41 -11.36 -9.19 -8.28
C ARG A 41 -10.58 -8.81 -9.53
N SER A 42 -10.82 -7.61 -10.07
CA SER A 42 -10.10 -7.11 -11.24
C SER A 42 -8.61 -6.91 -10.96
N LEU A 43 -8.26 -6.32 -9.81
CA LEU A 43 -6.89 -6.11 -9.39
C LEU A 43 -6.12 -7.44 -9.26
N SER A 44 -6.72 -8.44 -8.64
CA SER A 44 -6.06 -9.74 -8.41
C SER A 44 -5.71 -10.47 -9.71
N VAL A 45 -6.60 -10.42 -10.69
CA VAL A 45 -6.36 -11.01 -12.02
C VAL A 45 -5.22 -10.25 -12.70
N TYR A 46 -5.27 -8.93 -12.72
CA TYR A 46 -4.21 -8.11 -13.30
C TYR A 46 -2.84 -8.37 -12.65
N LEU A 47 -2.77 -8.39 -11.31
CA LEU A 47 -1.51 -8.64 -10.60
C LEU A 47 -0.97 -10.05 -10.92
N LYS A 48 -1.83 -11.07 -10.87
CA LYS A 48 -1.44 -12.43 -11.21
C LYS A 48 -0.85 -12.51 -12.63
N GLU A 49 -1.60 -12.07 -13.63
CA GLU A 49 -1.17 -12.10 -15.02
C GLU A 49 0.12 -11.31 -15.23
N ARG A 50 0.21 -10.14 -14.64
CA ARG A 50 1.39 -9.27 -14.78
C ARG A 50 2.63 -9.87 -14.13
N ILE A 51 2.52 -10.39 -12.91
CA ILE A 51 3.64 -11.00 -12.19
C ILE A 51 4.11 -12.26 -12.93
N GLU A 52 3.20 -13.17 -13.26
CA GLU A 52 3.54 -14.45 -13.91
C GLU A 52 4.11 -14.25 -15.33
N SER A 53 3.68 -13.20 -16.05
CA SER A 53 4.23 -12.87 -17.38
C SER A 53 5.68 -12.35 -17.33
N VAL A 54 6.07 -11.72 -16.22
CA VAL A 54 7.41 -11.16 -16.01
C VAL A 54 8.33 -12.17 -15.33
N LEU A 55 7.78 -12.95 -14.41
CA LEU A 55 8.45 -13.90 -13.54
C LEU A 55 7.83 -15.30 -13.73
N PRO A 56 8.19 -16.04 -14.80
CA PRO A 56 7.53 -17.28 -15.20
C PRO A 56 7.70 -18.43 -14.18
N ASP A 57 8.66 -18.32 -13.26
CA ASP A 57 8.86 -19.29 -12.18
C ASP A 57 8.08 -18.95 -10.91
N VAL A 58 7.27 -17.88 -10.93
CA VAL A 58 6.37 -17.46 -9.84
C VAL A 58 4.95 -17.83 -10.19
N THR A 59 4.22 -18.44 -9.25
CA THR A 59 2.79 -18.72 -9.36
C THR A 59 2.05 -17.95 -8.28
N ILE A 60 1.03 -17.19 -8.65
CA ILE A 60 0.17 -16.46 -7.72
C ILE A 60 -1.15 -17.22 -7.56
N ASN A 61 -1.42 -17.68 -6.35
CA ASN A 61 -2.69 -18.27 -5.97
C ASN A 61 -3.57 -17.17 -5.35
N ILE A 62 -4.66 -16.83 -6.02
CA ILE A 62 -5.58 -15.80 -5.55
C ILE A 62 -6.48 -16.41 -4.47
N ASN A 63 -6.44 -15.84 -3.27
CA ASN A 63 -7.25 -16.22 -2.13
C ASN A 63 -8.20 -15.07 -1.74
N ARG A 64 -9.43 -15.14 -2.26
CA ARG A 64 -10.48 -14.15 -1.97
C ARG A 64 -11.26 -14.55 -0.73
N MET A 65 -11.52 -13.58 0.13
CA MET A 65 -12.25 -13.81 1.37
C MET A 65 -13.09 -12.58 1.77
N PRO A 66 -14.09 -12.72 2.65
CA PRO A 66 -14.78 -11.57 3.22
C PRO A 66 -13.78 -10.62 3.89
N LEU A 67 -14.01 -9.30 3.80
CA LEU A 67 -13.11 -8.27 4.34
C LEU A 67 -12.72 -8.53 5.81
N ASN A 68 -13.70 -8.92 6.65
CA ASN A 68 -13.41 -9.21 8.06
C ASN A 68 -12.48 -10.40 8.24
N ALA A 69 -12.56 -11.40 7.36
CA ALA A 69 -11.65 -12.55 7.40
C ALA A 69 -10.24 -12.16 6.95
N GLU A 70 -10.12 -11.29 5.95
CA GLU A 70 -8.84 -10.74 5.51
C GLU A 70 -8.18 -9.92 6.62
N ILE A 71 -8.91 -8.99 7.24
CA ILE A 71 -8.41 -8.20 8.38
C ILE A 71 -7.97 -9.13 9.53
N SER A 72 -8.76 -10.17 9.82
CA SER A 72 -8.39 -11.16 10.84
C SER A 72 -7.11 -11.91 10.48
N ALA A 73 -6.92 -12.28 9.21
CA ALA A 73 -5.70 -12.92 8.73
C ALA A 73 -4.49 -11.98 8.84
N PHE A 74 -4.64 -10.70 8.51
CA PHE A 74 -3.58 -9.70 8.67
C PHE A 74 -3.21 -9.49 10.14
N ASN A 75 -4.18 -9.32 11.03
CA ASN A 75 -3.94 -9.20 12.48
C ASN A 75 -3.26 -10.43 13.06
N ALA A 76 -3.66 -11.62 12.62
CA ALA A 76 -3.04 -12.89 13.01
C ALA A 76 -1.71 -13.15 12.29
N ARG A 77 -1.34 -12.29 11.29
CA ARG A 77 -0.15 -12.46 10.44
C ARG A 77 -0.12 -13.80 9.70
N ASN A 78 -1.28 -14.30 9.36
CA ASN A 78 -1.48 -15.56 8.64
C ASN A 78 -1.70 -15.28 7.15
N PHE A 79 -0.67 -14.77 6.49
CA PHE A 79 -0.66 -14.49 5.04
C PHE A 79 0.77 -14.48 4.51
N GLN A 80 0.94 -14.72 3.21
CA GLN A 80 2.21 -14.60 2.49
C GLN A 80 2.30 -13.25 1.77
N ALA A 81 1.25 -12.88 1.07
CA ALA A 81 1.06 -11.58 0.43
C ALA A 81 -0.40 -11.17 0.56
N GLY A 82 -0.67 -9.90 0.60
CA GLY A 82 -2.03 -9.37 0.66
C GLY A 82 -2.12 -7.95 0.14
N THR A 83 -3.33 -7.51 -0.20
CA THR A 83 -3.59 -6.13 -0.63
C THR A 83 -4.59 -5.48 0.31
N LEU A 84 -4.37 -4.25 0.65
CA LEU A 84 -5.27 -3.47 1.50
C LEU A 84 -5.40 -2.05 0.93
N SER A 85 -6.62 -1.52 0.96
CA SER A 85 -6.84 -0.09 0.73
C SER A 85 -6.72 0.65 2.06
N TRP A 86 -6.04 1.77 2.04
CA TRP A 86 -5.96 2.68 3.16
C TRP A 86 -6.50 4.06 2.76
N SER A 87 -7.35 4.62 3.58
CA SER A 87 -7.79 6.02 3.50
C SER A 87 -7.32 6.72 4.76
N THR A 88 -6.71 7.88 4.62
CA THR A 88 -6.19 8.61 5.79
C THR A 88 -7.29 9.04 6.73
N ASP A 89 -7.03 8.96 8.03
CA ASP A 89 -7.91 9.45 9.08
C ASP A 89 -7.78 10.98 9.26
N TYR A 90 -6.64 11.53 8.87
CA TYR A 90 -6.32 12.97 8.93
C TYR A 90 -5.39 13.37 7.78
N ASN A 91 -5.33 14.67 7.48
CA ASN A 91 -4.57 15.20 6.35
C ASN A 91 -3.07 15.34 6.66
N ASP A 92 -2.40 14.20 6.85
CA ASP A 92 -0.97 14.13 7.10
C ASP A 92 -0.41 12.83 6.50
N PRO A 93 0.70 12.88 5.75
CA PRO A 93 1.35 11.70 5.17
C PRO A 93 1.77 10.62 6.17
N ILE A 94 1.98 11.00 7.44
CA ILE A 94 2.39 10.07 8.50
C ILE A 94 1.42 8.89 8.64
N ASP A 95 0.12 9.11 8.39
CA ASP A 95 -0.91 8.07 8.47
C ASP A 95 -0.68 6.91 7.48
N PHE A 96 -0.06 7.19 6.34
CA PHE A 96 0.39 6.16 5.41
C PHE A 96 1.75 5.56 5.81
N LEU A 97 2.64 6.38 6.35
CA LEU A 97 3.99 5.95 6.72
C LEU A 97 3.98 5.01 7.93
N ASP A 98 3.03 5.20 8.85
CA ASP A 98 2.85 4.32 10.01
C ASP A 98 2.58 2.85 9.65
N MET A 99 2.11 2.57 8.43
CA MET A 99 1.92 1.19 7.95
C MET A 99 3.21 0.37 7.90
N ALA A 100 4.36 1.01 7.80
CA ALA A 100 5.67 0.38 7.80
C ALA A 100 6.47 0.65 9.09
N TYR A 101 5.97 1.44 10.02
CA TYR A 101 6.62 1.70 11.30
C TYR A 101 6.61 0.44 12.18
N SER A 102 7.75 0.09 12.80
CA SER A 102 7.89 -1.15 13.56
C SER A 102 6.88 -1.28 14.70
N ASP A 103 6.58 -0.18 15.39
CA ASP A 103 5.60 -0.11 16.47
C ASP A 103 4.21 0.35 16.01
N GLY A 104 4.01 0.51 14.69
CA GLY A 104 2.74 0.92 14.11
C GLY A 104 1.65 -0.14 14.30
N ALA A 105 0.46 0.30 14.75
CA ALA A 105 -0.67 -0.61 14.99
C ALA A 105 -1.14 -1.33 13.72
N ILE A 106 -0.86 -0.76 12.55
CA ILE A 106 -1.24 -1.27 11.22
C ILE A 106 -0.06 -1.89 10.46
N ASN A 107 1.08 -2.09 11.09
CA ASN A 107 2.19 -2.86 10.53
C ASN A 107 1.89 -4.35 10.58
N PHE A 108 1.09 -4.83 9.64
CA PHE A 108 0.68 -6.24 9.56
C PHE A 108 1.81 -7.19 9.18
N THR A 109 2.84 -6.69 8.48
CA THR A 109 3.95 -7.50 7.96
C THR A 109 5.02 -7.80 9.00
N LYS A 110 5.05 -7.08 10.11
CA LYS A 110 6.19 -7.01 11.06
C LYS A 110 7.49 -6.53 10.40
N TRP A 111 7.41 -5.85 9.28
CA TRP A 111 8.59 -5.24 8.71
C TRP A 111 9.22 -4.28 9.72
N GLN A 112 10.52 -4.35 9.86
CA GLN A 112 11.27 -3.53 10.82
C GLN A 112 12.53 -3.01 10.15
N HIS A 113 12.77 -1.73 10.29
CA HIS A 113 13.99 -1.10 9.81
C HIS A 113 14.38 0.09 10.69
N PRO A 114 15.54 0.04 11.39
CA PRO A 114 15.92 1.06 12.36
C PRO A 114 15.96 2.47 11.79
N ASP A 115 16.50 2.65 10.58
CA ASP A 115 16.58 3.99 9.95
C ASP A 115 15.19 4.53 9.60
N TYR A 116 14.25 3.65 9.22
CA TYR A 116 12.86 4.03 8.99
C TYR A 116 12.19 4.47 10.28
N ASP A 117 12.32 3.68 11.32
CA ASP A 117 11.76 3.98 12.63
C ASP A 117 12.30 5.30 13.19
N GLN A 118 13.59 5.57 12.99
CA GLN A 118 14.19 6.85 13.37
C GLN A 118 13.57 8.03 12.60
N LEU A 119 13.31 7.88 11.29
CA LEU A 119 12.62 8.91 10.51
C LEU A 119 11.20 9.16 11.05
N ILE A 120 10.43 8.12 11.33
CA ILE A 120 9.07 8.26 11.89
C ILE A 120 9.11 8.98 13.26
N GLN A 121 10.04 8.61 14.13
CA GLN A 121 10.22 9.29 15.42
C GLN A 121 10.58 10.77 15.26
N GLN A 122 11.46 11.09 14.31
CA GLN A 122 11.81 12.48 14.01
C GLN A 122 10.61 13.29 13.46
N ILE A 123 9.80 12.68 12.56
CA ILE A 123 8.57 13.28 12.05
C ILE A 123 7.63 13.61 13.21
N ASN A 124 7.42 12.69 14.13
CA ASN A 124 6.52 12.86 15.28
C ASN A 124 7.01 13.92 16.29
N GLN A 125 8.30 14.24 16.28
CA GLN A 125 8.87 15.33 17.09
C GLN A 125 8.72 16.71 16.46
N GLN A 126 8.40 16.78 15.16
CA GLN A 126 8.16 18.06 14.48
C GLN A 126 6.72 18.53 14.74
N GLY A 127 6.57 19.85 14.85
CA GLY A 127 5.24 20.45 14.81
C GLY A 127 4.60 20.38 13.42
N ASP A 128 3.39 20.92 13.30
CA ASP A 128 2.61 20.88 12.06
C ASP A 128 3.36 21.48 10.86
N ALA A 129 3.16 20.85 9.69
CA ALA A 129 3.42 21.33 8.34
C ALA A 129 4.71 22.18 8.14
N THR A 130 5.82 21.80 8.75
CA THR A 130 7.11 22.47 8.54
C THR A 130 7.85 21.91 7.32
N THR A 131 8.73 22.72 6.71
CA THR A 131 9.60 22.25 5.61
C THR A 131 10.45 21.05 6.04
N THR A 132 10.92 21.03 7.29
CA THR A 132 11.70 19.94 7.86
C THR A 132 10.85 18.67 7.95
N ARG A 133 9.61 18.76 8.44
CA ARG A 133 8.69 17.63 8.51
C ARG A 133 8.45 17.01 7.14
N PHE A 134 8.08 17.82 6.14
CA PHE A 134 7.87 17.34 4.77
C PHE A 134 9.10 16.67 4.16
N LYS A 135 10.30 17.17 4.48
CA LYS A 135 11.53 16.52 4.04
C LYS A 135 11.68 15.12 4.65
N LEU A 136 11.47 14.99 5.95
CA LEU A 136 11.56 13.71 6.66
C LEU A 136 10.50 12.71 6.15
N GLU A 137 9.28 13.14 5.92
CA GLU A 137 8.19 12.32 5.35
C GLU A 137 8.56 11.79 3.95
N LYS A 138 9.14 12.65 3.12
CA LYS A 138 9.64 12.25 1.80
C LYS A 138 10.79 11.25 1.89
N ASP A 139 11.72 11.47 2.81
CA ASP A 139 12.86 10.55 3.02
C ASP A 139 12.36 9.19 3.53
N ALA A 140 11.37 9.16 4.43
CA ALA A 140 10.72 7.93 4.91
C ALA A 140 9.98 7.21 3.78
N ALA A 141 9.19 7.92 2.98
CA ALA A 141 8.49 7.33 1.83
C ALA A 141 9.46 6.73 0.81
N LYS A 142 10.57 7.42 0.54
CA LYS A 142 11.62 6.91 -0.34
C LYS A 142 12.25 5.64 0.23
N LEU A 143 12.59 5.63 1.50
CA LEU A 143 13.21 4.47 2.16
C LEU A 143 12.27 3.26 2.17
N ASN A 144 10.96 3.48 2.45
CA ASN A 144 9.95 2.43 2.34
C ASN A 144 9.90 1.82 0.93
N ASN A 145 9.92 2.66 -0.11
CA ASN A 145 9.89 2.19 -1.49
C ASN A 145 11.17 1.43 -1.87
N ASP A 146 12.34 1.92 -1.46
CA ASP A 146 13.63 1.29 -1.76
C ASP A 146 13.76 -0.11 -1.09
N LEU A 147 13.14 -0.28 0.09
CA LEU A 147 13.25 -1.49 0.92
C LEU A 147 11.99 -2.37 0.90
N ASN A 148 10.92 -1.92 0.22
CA ASN A 148 9.64 -2.64 0.09
C ASN A 148 8.99 -3.03 1.44
N GLY A 149 8.94 -2.12 2.40
CA GLY A 149 8.20 -2.31 3.65
C GLY A 149 6.70 -2.48 3.38
N VAL A 150 6.14 -1.54 2.61
CA VAL A 150 4.80 -1.61 2.00
C VAL A 150 4.94 -1.17 0.55
N THR A 151 4.37 -1.92 -0.39
CA THR A 151 4.42 -1.60 -1.82
C THR A 151 3.17 -0.86 -2.26
N PRO A 152 3.22 0.46 -2.55
CA PRO A 152 2.09 1.19 -3.10
C PRO A 152 1.76 0.68 -4.51
N LEU A 153 0.49 0.37 -4.76
CA LEU A 153 0.04 -0.12 -6.07
C LEU A 153 -0.57 1.01 -6.91
N TYR A 154 -1.53 1.72 -6.37
CA TYR A 154 -2.20 2.83 -7.04
C TYR A 154 -3.00 3.67 -6.04
N GLN A 155 -3.31 4.89 -6.43
CA GLN A 155 -4.24 5.75 -5.71
C GLN A 155 -5.62 5.64 -6.34
N MET A 156 -6.64 5.35 -5.52
CA MET A 156 -8.03 5.32 -5.98
C MET A 156 -8.52 6.73 -6.31
N ALA A 157 -9.25 6.86 -7.40
CA ALA A 157 -9.95 8.08 -7.76
C ALA A 157 -11.46 7.91 -7.58
N ASN A 158 -12.11 8.88 -6.96
CA ASN A 158 -13.55 8.96 -6.87
C ASN A 158 -14.08 9.85 -7.99
N VAL A 159 -14.89 9.30 -8.88
CA VAL A 159 -15.53 10.05 -9.96
C VAL A 159 -16.96 10.39 -9.55
N HIS A 160 -17.33 11.65 -9.68
CA HIS A 160 -18.65 12.14 -9.34
C HIS A 160 -19.32 12.77 -10.56
N LEU A 161 -20.58 12.41 -10.77
CA LEU A 161 -21.45 13.09 -11.72
C LEU A 161 -22.40 14.01 -10.93
N LEU A 162 -22.32 15.31 -11.20
CA LEU A 162 -23.11 16.32 -10.52
C LEU A 162 -23.97 17.05 -11.54
N GLN A 163 -25.26 17.12 -11.29
CA GLN A 163 -26.17 17.91 -12.13
C GLN A 163 -25.86 19.41 -11.97
N SER A 164 -25.96 20.18 -13.03
CA SER A 164 -25.51 21.56 -13.09
C SER A 164 -26.24 22.53 -12.12
N HIS A 165 -27.42 22.16 -11.64
CA HIS A 165 -28.18 22.95 -10.68
C HIS A 165 -27.82 22.64 -9.20
N VAL A 166 -27.16 21.53 -8.91
CA VAL A 166 -26.77 21.17 -7.53
C VAL A 166 -25.64 22.07 -7.03
N ARG A 167 -25.84 22.63 -5.85
CA ARG A 167 -24.89 23.52 -5.15
C ARG A 167 -24.68 23.06 -3.70
N GLY A 168 -23.65 23.59 -3.03
CA GLY A 168 -23.45 23.39 -1.60
C GLY A 168 -22.82 22.05 -1.20
N LEU A 169 -22.38 21.23 -2.17
CA LEU A 169 -21.55 20.08 -1.88
C LEU A 169 -20.14 20.52 -1.52
N THR A 170 -19.56 19.91 -0.50
CA THR A 170 -18.16 20.08 -0.15
C THR A 170 -17.41 18.77 -0.28
N TYR A 171 -16.20 18.87 -0.82
CA TYR A 171 -15.29 17.74 -1.04
C TYR A 171 -14.06 17.94 -0.16
N PRO A 172 -14.06 17.44 1.08
CA PRO A 172 -12.88 17.52 1.91
C PRO A 172 -11.73 16.70 1.29
N VAL A 173 -10.50 17.07 1.61
CA VAL A 173 -9.29 16.36 1.12
C VAL A 173 -9.30 14.91 1.60
N ILE A 174 -9.84 14.67 2.78
CA ILE A 174 -10.01 13.35 3.40
C ILE A 174 -11.46 13.13 3.79
N GLY A 175 -11.87 11.88 3.79
CA GLY A 175 -13.22 11.48 4.23
C GLY A 175 -14.25 11.53 3.10
N TYR A 176 -15.51 11.66 3.52
CA TYR A 176 -16.65 11.56 2.64
C TYR A 176 -17.18 12.92 2.24
N GLN A 177 -17.84 12.97 1.08
CA GLN A 177 -18.56 14.15 0.64
C GLN A 177 -19.58 14.61 1.69
N ASN A 178 -19.68 15.91 1.91
CA ASN A 178 -20.66 16.46 2.81
C ASN A 178 -21.83 17.05 2.03
N TYR A 179 -23.00 16.47 2.24
CA TYR A 179 -24.25 16.84 1.58
C TYR A 179 -25.11 17.79 2.43
N LYS A 180 -24.67 18.19 3.61
CA LYS A 180 -25.45 18.99 4.59
C LYS A 180 -26.04 20.28 3.97
N TYR A 181 -25.31 20.88 3.06
CA TYR A 181 -25.70 22.15 2.42
C TYR A 181 -26.08 21.96 0.94
N ALA A 182 -26.30 20.74 0.48
CA ALA A 182 -26.71 20.46 -0.89
C ALA A 182 -28.12 21.05 -1.17
N LYS A 183 -28.28 21.73 -2.29
CA LYS A 183 -29.52 22.35 -2.76
C LYS A 183 -29.70 22.08 -4.24
#